data_5eb7dc98321f262475291ced03cf0259
#
_entry.id   5eb7dc98321f262475291ced03cf0259
#
_cell.length_a   1.000
_cell.length_b   1.000
_cell.length_c   1.000
_cell.angle_alpha   90.00
_cell.angle_beta   90.00
_cell.angle_gamma   90.00
#
_symmetry.space_group_name_H-M   'P 1'
#
loop_
_entity.id
_entity.type
_entity.pdbx_description
1 polymer ?
#
loop_
_entity_poly.entity_id
_entity_poly.type
_entity_poly.pdbx_seq_one_letter_code
_entity_poly.pdbx_strand_id
1 'polypeptide(L)'
;MQSADGAHGFDGYSILDGRFLSAPMFAYSMARAAFFRMCGLAEENFGLAVSGLSEENEDARRKLAENERLIDASEDSVRSYLVKIADERLSGRIYALYSAVGDAERIGDHAAVISDTAAKMTGDGLLPDAETLGELGVCIDAVRGLLRDSLTPPSAGDDGSAAEPAREAGLRLTGEVSRRIVARMSVSGDARCGICLDKIISSLERIADHAAAISAASRGSDGTVHERRRIVREDAAFPGEVEKYLHKYALPGAKG
;
A
#
# COMPACT_ATOMS: atom_id res chain seq x y z
N MET A 1 23.29 42.11 3.50
CA MET A 1 21.89 42.25 3.02
C MET A 1 21.36 40.86 2.88
N GLN A 2 20.55 40.46 3.83
CA GLN A 2 19.95 39.14 3.97
C GLN A 2 18.83 38.98 2.94
N SER A 3 18.79 37.86 2.28
CA SER A 3 17.58 37.37 1.63
C SER A 3 17.24 36.05 2.24
N ALA A 4 16.33 36.09 3.19
CA ALA A 4 15.64 34.93 3.72
C ALA A 4 14.54 34.57 2.72
N ASP A 5 14.70 33.49 1.97
CA ASP A 5 13.59 32.82 1.32
C ASP A 5 13.18 31.64 2.20
N GLY A 6 12.11 31.88 2.94
CA GLY A 6 11.44 30.88 3.76
C GLY A 6 10.57 29.98 2.87
N ALA A 7 11.16 28.93 2.32
CA ALA A 7 10.39 27.77 1.92
C ALA A 7 10.10 26.95 3.18
N HIS A 8 8.95 27.19 3.82
CA HIS A 8 8.37 26.25 4.77
C HIS A 8 7.88 25.01 4.01
N GLY A 9 8.85 24.20 3.49
CA GLY A 9 8.62 22.82 3.15
C GLY A 9 8.24 22.09 4.43
N PHE A 10 7.23 21.28 4.37
CA PHE A 10 6.73 20.44 5.46
C PHE A 10 7.85 19.52 5.94
N ASP A 11 8.64 19.99 6.91
CA ASP A 11 9.79 19.26 7.48
C ASP A 11 9.28 18.22 8.51
N GLY A 12 8.56 17.21 8.00
CA GLY A 12 8.05 16.10 8.80
C GLY A 12 9.15 15.22 9.42
N TYR A 13 10.42 15.46 9.04
CA TYR A 13 11.58 14.66 9.46
C TYR A 13 12.49 15.37 10.47
N SER A 14 12.15 16.57 10.89
CA SER A 14 12.84 17.27 11.99
C SER A 14 12.86 16.46 13.30
N ILE A 15 11.99 15.43 13.40
CA ILE A 15 11.95 14.49 14.52
C ILE A 15 13.10 13.48 14.51
N LEU A 16 13.78 13.23 13.38
CA LEU A 16 14.90 12.30 13.25
C LEU A 16 16.21 12.98 13.65
N ASP A 17 16.26 13.50 14.88
CA ASP A 17 17.41 14.20 15.39
C ASP A 17 18.51 13.24 15.89
N GLY A 18 19.75 13.42 15.39
CA GLY A 18 20.89 12.60 15.77
C GLY A 18 21.23 12.62 17.28
N ARG A 19 20.78 13.63 18.02
CA ARG A 19 20.94 13.71 19.48
C ARG A 19 20.23 12.58 20.21
N PHE A 20 19.17 12.03 19.64
CA PHE A 20 18.40 10.92 20.24
C PHE A 20 19.04 9.55 20.02
N LEU A 21 20.07 9.43 19.18
CA LEU A 21 20.78 8.15 18.96
C LEU A 21 21.45 7.60 20.22
N SER A 22 21.74 8.47 21.22
CA SER A 22 22.22 8.05 22.56
C SER A 22 21.14 7.32 23.39
N ALA A 23 19.85 7.39 23.00
CA ALA A 23 18.71 6.71 23.60
C ALA A 23 18.02 5.80 22.57
N PRO A 24 18.56 4.60 22.27
CA PRO A 24 18.15 3.78 21.12
C PRO A 24 16.65 3.47 21.03
N MET A 25 15.99 3.16 22.15
CA MET A 25 14.53 2.92 22.17
C MET A 25 13.74 4.16 21.77
N PHE A 26 14.18 5.35 22.19
CA PHE A 26 13.53 6.60 21.82
C PHE A 26 13.78 6.92 20.34
N ALA A 27 15.03 6.76 19.87
CA ALA A 27 15.38 6.93 18.47
C ALA A 27 14.56 6.00 17.56
N TYR A 28 14.40 4.72 17.91
CA TYR A 28 13.55 3.78 17.23
C TYR A 28 12.08 4.24 17.18
N SER A 29 11.55 4.76 18.29
CA SER A 29 10.19 5.28 18.35
C SER A 29 9.99 6.48 17.42
N MET A 30 10.99 7.35 17.29
CA MET A 30 10.97 8.49 16.36
C MET A 30 10.99 8.02 14.88
N ALA A 31 11.87 7.06 14.56
CA ALA A 31 11.92 6.45 13.24
C ALA A 31 10.57 5.79 12.87
N ARG A 32 9.97 5.08 13.82
CA ARG A 32 8.66 4.45 13.64
C ARG A 32 7.54 5.47 13.42
N ALA A 33 7.57 6.60 14.12
CA ALA A 33 6.61 7.69 13.92
C ALA A 33 6.76 8.33 12.53
N ALA A 34 8.00 8.55 12.06
CA ALA A 34 8.27 9.04 10.72
C ALA A 34 7.79 8.05 9.64
N PHE A 35 8.03 6.76 9.83
CA PHE A 35 7.54 5.70 8.96
C PHE A 35 6.01 5.73 8.81
N PHE A 36 5.24 5.83 9.89
CA PHE A 36 3.77 5.88 9.78
C PHE A 36 3.24 7.16 9.12
N ARG A 37 3.98 8.27 9.18
CA ARG A 37 3.65 9.46 8.36
C ARG A 37 3.84 9.18 6.87
N MET A 38 4.94 8.51 6.50
CA MET A 38 5.18 8.05 5.14
C MET A 38 4.07 7.10 4.65
N CYS A 39 3.64 6.16 5.50
CA CYS A 39 2.50 5.29 5.24
C CYS A 39 1.21 6.08 4.93
N GLY A 40 0.95 7.16 5.66
CA GLY A 40 -0.20 8.04 5.40
C GLY A 40 -0.16 8.70 4.03
N LEU A 41 1.03 9.10 3.54
CA LEU A 41 1.20 9.63 2.18
C LEU A 41 0.96 8.55 1.12
N ALA A 42 1.44 7.32 1.34
CA ALA A 42 1.22 6.21 0.42
C ALA A 42 -0.27 5.82 0.34
N GLU A 43 -1.00 5.84 1.47
CA GLU A 43 -2.45 5.62 1.50
C GLU A 43 -3.22 6.74 0.78
N GLU A 44 -2.82 8.01 0.98
CA GLU A 44 -3.37 9.15 0.25
C GLU A 44 -3.15 9.01 -1.25
N ASN A 45 -1.94 8.63 -1.68
CA ASN A 45 -1.61 8.39 -3.09
C ASN A 45 -2.47 7.30 -3.71
N PHE A 46 -2.72 6.21 -3.00
CA PHE A 46 -3.66 5.19 -3.45
C PHE A 46 -5.07 5.77 -3.66
N GLY A 47 -5.58 6.56 -2.70
CA GLY A 47 -6.87 7.24 -2.82
C GLY A 47 -6.95 8.16 -4.03
N LEU A 48 -5.92 8.98 -4.26
CA LEU A 48 -5.81 9.89 -5.41
C LEU A 48 -5.75 9.12 -6.74
N ALA A 49 -4.97 8.04 -6.80
CA ALA A 49 -4.81 7.23 -8.00
C ALA A 49 -6.12 6.57 -8.45
N VAL A 50 -6.86 5.96 -7.51
CA VAL A 50 -8.11 5.27 -7.84
C VAL A 50 -9.26 6.24 -8.17
N SER A 51 -9.22 7.48 -7.66
CA SER A 51 -10.20 8.51 -8.04
C SER A 51 -10.10 8.86 -9.52
N GLY A 52 -8.90 8.80 -10.11
CA GLY A 52 -8.65 9.04 -11.53
C GLY A 52 -9.27 8.00 -12.49
N LEU A 53 -9.73 6.86 -11.99
CA LEU A 53 -10.42 5.85 -12.80
C LEU A 53 -11.84 6.25 -13.18
N SER A 54 -12.47 7.15 -12.43
CA SER A 54 -13.83 7.63 -12.66
C SER A 54 -13.86 8.96 -13.39
N GLU A 55 -12.93 9.87 -13.07
CA GLU A 55 -12.85 11.21 -13.66
C GLU A 55 -11.39 11.65 -13.77
N GLU A 56 -11.02 12.29 -14.87
CA GLU A 56 -9.72 12.91 -14.99
C GLU A 56 -9.60 14.06 -13.99
N ASN A 57 -8.60 13.96 -13.08
CA ASN A 57 -8.37 14.96 -12.05
C ASN A 57 -6.88 15.35 -12.03
N GLU A 58 -6.56 16.45 -12.70
CA GLU A 58 -5.19 16.94 -12.82
C GLU A 58 -4.62 17.42 -11.47
N ASP A 59 -5.48 17.97 -10.60
CA ASP A 59 -5.07 18.36 -9.25
C ASP A 59 -4.70 17.14 -8.39
N ALA A 60 -5.47 16.06 -8.49
CA ALA A 60 -5.14 14.79 -7.83
C ALA A 60 -3.81 14.21 -8.32
N ARG A 61 -3.54 14.25 -9.63
CA ARG A 61 -2.26 13.79 -10.21
C ARG A 61 -1.09 14.64 -9.74
N ARG A 62 -1.25 15.97 -9.69
CA ARG A 62 -0.21 16.87 -9.17
C ARG A 62 0.07 16.59 -7.69
N LYS A 63 -0.96 16.43 -6.88
CA LYS A 63 -0.84 16.10 -5.46
C LYS A 63 -0.15 14.75 -5.24
N LEU A 64 -0.50 13.74 -6.05
CA LEU A 64 0.15 12.45 -6.03
C LEU A 64 1.66 12.57 -6.31
N ALA A 65 2.06 13.33 -7.33
CA ALA A 65 3.46 13.54 -7.66
C ALA A 65 4.22 14.34 -6.58
N GLU A 66 3.56 15.23 -5.84
CA GLU A 66 4.14 15.90 -4.68
C GLU A 66 4.37 14.91 -3.53
N ASN A 67 3.38 14.06 -3.25
CA ASN A 67 3.49 13.03 -2.21
C ASN A 67 4.57 12.00 -2.54
N GLU A 68 4.74 11.59 -3.80
CA GLU A 68 5.84 10.71 -4.26
C GLU A 68 7.20 11.23 -3.83
N ARG A 69 7.48 12.51 -4.13
CA ARG A 69 8.76 13.12 -3.72
C ARG A 69 8.95 13.14 -2.20
N LEU A 70 7.86 13.29 -1.45
CA LEU A 70 7.92 13.23 0.02
C LEU A 70 8.12 11.81 0.52
N ILE A 71 7.56 10.80 -0.14
CA ILE A 71 7.75 9.39 0.16
C ILE A 71 9.22 9.00 -0.05
N ASP A 72 9.82 9.34 -1.21
CA ASP A 72 11.22 9.09 -1.53
C ASP A 72 12.17 9.72 -0.50
N ALA A 73 11.96 11.02 -0.21
CA ALA A 73 12.77 11.72 0.79
C ALA A 73 12.62 11.13 2.18
N SER A 74 11.43 10.57 2.48
CA SER A 74 11.13 9.88 3.74
C SER A 74 11.88 8.57 3.85
N GLU A 75 11.86 7.78 2.78
CA GLU A 75 12.55 6.51 2.71
C GLU A 75 14.03 6.70 3.05
N ASP A 76 14.72 7.60 2.33
CA ASP A 76 16.13 7.90 2.53
C ASP A 76 16.42 8.35 3.97
N SER A 77 15.59 9.25 4.50
CA SER A 77 15.78 9.84 5.83
C SER A 77 15.60 8.79 6.93
N VAL A 78 14.51 8.00 6.87
CA VAL A 78 14.20 6.98 7.88
C VAL A 78 15.20 5.84 7.84
N ARG A 79 15.56 5.35 6.66
CA ARG A 79 16.57 4.30 6.50
C ARG A 79 17.94 4.73 7.00
N SER A 80 18.38 5.94 6.60
CA SER A 80 19.65 6.51 7.05
C SER A 80 19.69 6.73 8.56
N TYR A 81 18.57 7.00 9.20
CA TYR A 81 18.48 7.14 10.65
C TYR A 81 18.49 5.79 11.36
N LEU A 82 17.73 4.81 10.86
CA LEU A 82 17.63 3.47 11.43
C LEU A 82 19.00 2.78 11.54
N VAL A 83 19.84 2.86 10.50
CA VAL A 83 21.17 2.23 10.50
C VAL A 83 22.17 2.85 11.50
N LYS A 84 21.86 4.02 12.05
CA LYS A 84 22.68 4.68 13.08
C LYS A 84 22.29 4.28 14.51
N ILE A 85 21.15 3.58 14.69
CA ILE A 85 20.70 3.13 16.00
C ILE A 85 21.52 1.89 16.40
N ALA A 86 22.39 2.04 17.41
CA ALA A 86 23.29 0.98 17.87
C ALA A 86 22.72 0.30 19.13
N ASP A 87 21.87 -0.72 18.97
CA ASP A 87 21.38 -1.59 20.05
C ASP A 87 21.07 -2.98 19.51
N GLU A 88 21.82 -3.99 19.94
CA GLU A 88 21.65 -5.38 19.50
C GLU A 88 20.25 -5.95 19.82
N ARG A 89 19.66 -5.50 20.92
CA ARG A 89 18.30 -5.94 21.33
C ARG A 89 17.20 -5.42 20.41
N LEU A 90 17.50 -4.35 19.64
CA LEU A 90 16.59 -3.75 18.68
C LEU A 90 16.86 -4.20 17.25
N SER A 91 17.94 -4.96 16.99
CA SER A 91 18.40 -5.29 15.64
C SER A 91 17.29 -5.91 14.78
N GLY A 92 16.53 -6.87 15.30
CA GLY A 92 15.41 -7.49 14.59
C GLY A 92 14.28 -6.50 14.27
N ARG A 93 13.95 -5.61 15.21
CA ARG A 93 12.92 -4.56 15.01
C ARG A 93 13.38 -3.49 14.03
N ILE A 94 14.65 -3.09 14.09
CA ILE A 94 15.25 -2.13 13.15
C ILE A 94 15.22 -2.72 11.74
N TYR A 95 15.62 -3.98 11.58
CA TYR A 95 15.60 -4.65 10.28
C TYR A 95 14.16 -4.76 9.71
N ALA A 96 13.20 -5.15 10.54
CA ALA A 96 11.79 -5.23 10.12
C ALA A 96 11.25 -3.87 9.67
N LEU A 97 11.52 -2.81 10.44
CA LEU A 97 11.10 -1.45 10.09
C LEU A 97 11.84 -0.93 8.84
N TYR A 98 13.13 -1.23 8.70
CA TYR A 98 13.92 -0.88 7.51
C TYR A 98 13.33 -1.48 6.22
N SER A 99 12.90 -2.76 6.29
CA SER A 99 12.23 -3.41 5.17
C SER A 99 10.86 -2.79 4.89
N ALA A 100 10.06 -2.52 5.94
CA ALA A 100 8.74 -1.94 5.82
C ALA A 100 8.76 -0.53 5.20
N VAL A 101 9.82 0.24 5.42
CA VAL A 101 10.02 1.56 4.78
C VAL A 101 10.03 1.42 3.25
N GLY A 102 10.74 0.44 2.70
CA GLY A 102 10.71 0.19 1.25
C GLY A 102 9.39 -0.40 0.75
N ASP A 103 8.66 -1.15 1.60
CA ASP A 103 7.32 -1.59 1.23
C ASP A 103 6.35 -0.41 1.12
N ALA A 104 6.47 0.62 1.96
CA ALA A 104 5.64 1.83 1.89
C ALA A 104 5.94 2.67 0.64
N GLU A 105 7.22 2.81 0.25
CA GLU A 105 7.62 3.46 -1.00
C GLU A 105 7.01 2.74 -2.21
N ARG A 106 7.10 1.41 -2.28
CA ARG A 106 6.53 0.63 -3.37
C ARG A 106 5.01 0.72 -3.48
N ILE A 107 4.29 0.94 -2.36
CA ILE A 107 2.86 1.25 -2.42
C ILE A 107 2.64 2.57 -3.16
N GLY A 108 3.43 3.61 -2.88
CA GLY A 108 3.41 4.87 -3.62
C GLY A 108 3.66 4.66 -5.11
N ASP A 109 4.74 3.99 -5.48
CA ASP A 109 5.09 3.66 -6.87
C ASP A 109 3.95 2.96 -7.62
N HIS A 110 3.34 1.95 -7.02
CA HIS A 110 2.21 1.25 -7.64
C HIS A 110 0.95 2.12 -7.72
N ALA A 111 0.73 3.04 -6.79
CA ALA A 111 -0.32 4.04 -6.90
C ALA A 111 -0.08 4.99 -8.08
N ALA A 112 1.17 5.45 -8.29
CA ALA A 112 1.55 6.25 -9.46
C ALA A 112 1.29 5.49 -10.77
N VAL A 113 1.63 4.20 -10.83
CA VAL A 113 1.34 3.34 -12.00
C VAL A 113 -0.17 3.27 -12.30
N ILE A 114 -1.03 3.16 -11.26
CA ILE A 114 -2.49 3.16 -11.43
C ILE A 114 -2.94 4.52 -12.01
N SER A 115 -2.48 5.63 -11.44
CA SER A 115 -2.81 7.00 -11.86
C SER A 115 -2.42 7.26 -13.31
N ASP A 116 -1.20 6.90 -13.70
CA ASP A 116 -0.71 7.09 -15.08
C ASP A 116 -1.46 6.21 -16.08
N THR A 117 -1.82 4.98 -15.66
CA THR A 117 -2.59 4.07 -16.51
C THR A 117 -4.01 4.59 -16.70
N ALA A 118 -4.66 5.11 -15.65
CA ALA A 118 -5.98 5.73 -15.73
C ALA A 118 -5.99 6.95 -16.65
N ALA A 119 -5.01 7.85 -16.51
CA ALA A 119 -4.87 9.03 -17.38
C ALA A 119 -4.66 8.63 -18.85
N LYS A 120 -3.83 7.61 -19.11
CA LYS A 120 -3.65 7.07 -20.46
C LYS A 120 -4.96 6.51 -21.03
N MET A 121 -5.71 5.74 -20.24
CA MET A 121 -7.00 5.20 -20.67
C MET A 121 -7.96 6.30 -21.08
N THR A 122 -8.08 7.35 -20.27
CA THR A 122 -8.93 8.52 -20.57
C THR A 122 -8.45 9.22 -21.84
N GLY A 123 -7.15 9.51 -21.97
CA GLY A 123 -6.57 10.17 -23.16
C GLY A 123 -6.73 9.38 -24.45
N ASP A 124 -6.71 8.05 -24.39
CA ASP A 124 -6.88 7.14 -25.52
C ASP A 124 -8.35 6.80 -25.79
N GLY A 125 -9.30 7.29 -24.98
CA GLY A 125 -10.74 6.97 -25.08
C GLY A 125 -11.07 5.52 -24.73
N LEU A 126 -10.23 4.85 -23.93
CA LEU A 126 -10.38 3.45 -23.51
C LEU A 126 -11.22 3.39 -22.24
N LEU A 127 -12.53 3.52 -22.34
CA LEU A 127 -13.43 3.50 -21.19
C LEU A 127 -13.94 2.08 -20.94
N PRO A 128 -13.71 1.50 -19.74
CA PRO A 128 -14.32 0.24 -19.35
C PRO A 128 -15.83 0.38 -19.23
N ASP A 129 -16.56 -0.70 -19.45
CA ASP A 129 -17.99 -0.74 -19.19
C ASP A 129 -18.31 -0.65 -17.68
N ALA A 130 -19.57 -0.34 -17.38
CA ALA A 130 -20.02 -0.16 -16.00
C ALA A 130 -19.88 -1.44 -15.15
N GLU A 131 -20.00 -2.63 -15.76
CA GLU A 131 -19.81 -3.91 -15.07
C GLU A 131 -18.35 -4.08 -14.66
N THR A 132 -17.42 -3.86 -15.58
CA THR A 132 -15.97 -3.92 -15.33
C THR A 132 -15.52 -2.91 -14.26
N LEU A 133 -16.04 -1.67 -14.31
CA LEU A 133 -15.77 -0.65 -13.29
C LEU A 133 -16.30 -1.06 -11.92
N GLY A 134 -17.50 -1.65 -11.87
CA GLY A 134 -18.09 -2.16 -10.63
C GLY A 134 -17.26 -3.29 -10.00
N GLU A 135 -16.80 -4.25 -10.82
CA GLU A 135 -15.94 -5.35 -10.37
C GLU A 135 -14.56 -4.84 -9.89
N LEU A 136 -13.95 -3.92 -10.62
CA LEU A 136 -12.71 -3.28 -10.24
C LEU A 136 -12.86 -2.50 -8.93
N GLY A 137 -14.01 -1.81 -8.74
CA GLY A 137 -14.36 -1.12 -7.51
C GLY A 137 -14.34 -2.03 -6.28
N VAL A 138 -14.84 -3.26 -6.40
CA VAL A 138 -14.78 -4.27 -5.32
C VAL A 138 -13.32 -4.61 -4.96
N CYS A 139 -12.45 -4.81 -5.96
CA CYS A 139 -11.03 -5.07 -5.72
C CYS A 139 -10.35 -3.88 -5.04
N ILE A 140 -10.64 -2.65 -5.48
CA ILE A 140 -10.13 -1.42 -4.89
C ILE A 140 -10.56 -1.30 -3.43
N ASP A 141 -11.82 -1.58 -3.10
CA ASP A 141 -12.32 -1.50 -1.73
C ASP A 141 -11.69 -2.55 -0.80
N ALA A 142 -11.43 -3.75 -1.32
CA ALA A 142 -10.72 -4.78 -0.57
C ALA A 142 -9.28 -4.34 -0.25
N VAL A 143 -8.54 -3.82 -1.23
CA VAL A 143 -7.18 -3.30 -1.05
C VAL A 143 -7.17 -2.07 -0.13
N ARG A 144 -8.13 -1.15 -0.28
CA ARG A 144 -8.28 0.02 0.60
C ARG A 144 -8.49 -0.37 2.06
N GLY A 145 -9.31 -1.40 2.31
CA GLY A 145 -9.51 -1.94 3.64
C GLY A 145 -8.21 -2.47 4.26
N LEU A 146 -7.47 -3.26 3.48
CA LEU A 146 -6.17 -3.80 3.90
C LEU A 146 -5.14 -2.70 4.15
N LEU A 147 -5.04 -1.68 3.27
CA LEU A 147 -4.15 -0.53 3.46
C LEU A 147 -4.44 0.19 4.77
N ARG A 148 -5.69 0.61 4.97
CA ARG A 148 -6.09 1.31 6.20
C ARG A 148 -5.71 0.54 7.45
N ASP A 149 -5.93 -0.77 7.46
CA ASP A 149 -5.63 -1.61 8.63
C ASP A 149 -4.11 -1.86 8.80
N SER A 150 -3.34 -1.90 7.70
CA SER A 150 -1.90 -2.18 7.72
C SER A 150 -1.02 -0.95 7.92
N LEU A 151 -1.41 0.20 7.36
CA LEU A 151 -0.60 1.43 7.34
C LEU A 151 -0.82 2.33 8.56
N THR A 152 -1.76 2.00 9.45
CA THR A 152 -1.96 2.70 10.72
C THR A 152 -1.09 2.11 11.83
N PRO A 153 -0.67 2.93 12.82
CA PRO A 153 0.00 2.41 14.00
C PRO A 153 -0.85 1.34 14.69
N PRO A 154 -0.29 0.17 15.05
CA PRO A 154 -1.07 -0.89 15.69
C PRO A 154 -1.63 -0.45 17.04
N SER A 155 -2.88 -0.81 17.29
CA SER A 155 -3.52 -0.69 18.60
C SER A 155 -3.06 -1.79 19.57
N ALA A 156 -3.41 -1.64 20.86
CA ALA A 156 -3.12 -2.68 21.85
C ALA A 156 -3.86 -3.99 21.48
N GLY A 157 -3.11 -5.09 21.39
CA GLY A 157 -3.65 -6.41 21.03
C GLY A 157 -3.75 -6.69 19.53
N ASP A 158 -3.41 -5.74 18.68
CA ASP A 158 -3.32 -5.96 17.23
C ASP A 158 -1.98 -6.65 16.89
N ASP A 159 -2.07 -7.94 16.55
CA ASP A 159 -0.93 -8.78 16.17
C ASP A 159 -0.68 -8.84 14.66
N GLY A 160 -1.51 -8.18 13.85
CA GLY A 160 -1.43 -8.15 12.39
C GLY A 160 -1.88 -9.43 11.69
N SER A 161 -2.45 -10.39 12.39
CA SER A 161 -2.89 -11.69 11.83
C SER A 161 -3.98 -11.53 10.77
N ALA A 162 -4.80 -10.48 10.85
CA ALA A 162 -5.89 -10.19 9.91
C ALA A 162 -5.41 -9.78 8.50
N ALA A 163 -4.19 -9.28 8.36
CA ALA A 163 -3.71 -8.75 7.09
C ALA A 163 -3.47 -9.83 6.01
N GLU A 164 -2.98 -10.99 6.40
CA GLU A 164 -2.70 -12.07 5.45
C GLU A 164 -3.97 -12.71 4.87
N PRO A 165 -5.05 -13.02 5.66
CA PRO A 165 -6.34 -13.42 5.11
C PRO A 165 -6.98 -12.36 4.21
N ALA A 166 -6.91 -11.08 4.58
CA ALA A 166 -7.43 -9.97 3.78
C ALA A 166 -6.70 -9.86 2.43
N ARG A 167 -5.36 -10.00 2.43
CA ARG A 167 -4.55 -10.05 1.22
C ARG A 167 -4.92 -11.23 0.33
N GLU A 168 -5.03 -12.43 0.89
CA GLU A 168 -5.40 -13.63 0.12
C GLU A 168 -6.78 -13.48 -0.52
N ALA A 169 -7.75 -12.94 0.20
CA ALA A 169 -9.06 -12.63 -0.36
C ALA A 169 -8.97 -11.61 -1.50
N GLY A 170 -8.18 -10.55 -1.34
CA GLY A 170 -7.90 -9.56 -2.39
C GLY A 170 -7.34 -10.21 -3.65
N LEU A 171 -6.35 -11.10 -3.55
CA LEU A 171 -5.78 -11.82 -4.68
C LEU A 171 -6.79 -12.75 -5.38
N ARG A 172 -7.69 -13.37 -4.65
CA ARG A 172 -8.75 -14.19 -5.25
C ARG A 172 -9.75 -13.33 -6.02
N LEU A 173 -10.10 -12.16 -5.48
CA LEU A 173 -10.99 -11.21 -6.14
C LEU A 173 -10.36 -10.66 -7.42
N THR A 174 -9.11 -10.20 -7.39
CA THR A 174 -8.40 -9.68 -8.56
C THR A 174 -8.22 -10.74 -9.63
N GLY A 175 -7.89 -11.98 -9.24
CA GLY A 175 -7.78 -13.10 -10.17
C GLY A 175 -9.11 -13.47 -10.84
N GLU A 176 -10.24 -13.37 -10.13
CA GLU A 176 -11.56 -13.57 -10.74
C GLU A 176 -11.90 -12.45 -11.71
N VAL A 177 -11.67 -11.19 -11.32
CA VAL A 177 -11.95 -10.02 -12.18
C VAL A 177 -11.06 -10.05 -13.42
N SER A 178 -9.78 -10.39 -13.30
CA SER A 178 -8.88 -10.56 -14.46
C SER A 178 -9.41 -11.60 -15.44
N ARG A 179 -9.89 -12.77 -14.96
CA ARG A 179 -10.50 -13.79 -15.83
C ARG A 179 -11.74 -13.28 -16.56
N ARG A 180 -12.62 -12.52 -15.90
CA ARG A 180 -13.81 -11.93 -16.50
C ARG A 180 -13.46 -10.88 -17.55
N ILE A 181 -12.46 -10.03 -17.29
CA ILE A 181 -11.95 -9.05 -18.26
C ILE A 181 -11.43 -9.75 -19.51
N VAL A 182 -10.60 -10.80 -19.37
CA VAL A 182 -10.06 -11.57 -20.49
C VAL A 182 -11.20 -12.20 -21.32
N ALA A 183 -12.22 -12.74 -20.66
CA ALA A 183 -13.38 -13.29 -21.36
C ALA A 183 -14.13 -12.22 -22.18
N ARG A 184 -14.35 -11.02 -21.61
CA ARG A 184 -14.99 -9.89 -22.33
C ARG A 184 -14.14 -9.38 -23.49
N MET A 185 -12.82 -9.28 -23.33
CA MET A 185 -11.89 -8.92 -24.40
C MET A 185 -11.96 -9.87 -25.60
N SER A 186 -12.09 -11.16 -25.33
CA SER A 186 -12.19 -12.18 -26.38
C SER A 186 -13.45 -12.00 -27.26
N VAL A 187 -14.46 -11.37 -26.72
CA VAL A 187 -15.72 -11.06 -27.44
C VAL A 187 -15.66 -9.71 -28.15
N SER A 188 -15.12 -8.67 -27.49
CA SER A 188 -15.08 -7.30 -28.01
C SER A 188 -14.00 -7.07 -29.07
N GLY A 189 -12.93 -7.86 -29.05
CA GLY A 189 -11.78 -7.71 -29.95
C GLY A 189 -10.85 -6.52 -29.62
N ASP A 190 -11.15 -5.67 -28.63
CA ASP A 190 -10.28 -4.59 -28.20
C ASP A 190 -9.43 -5.00 -26.98
N ALA A 191 -8.17 -5.38 -27.26
CA ALA A 191 -7.24 -5.79 -26.25
C ALA A 191 -6.61 -4.60 -25.46
N ARG A 192 -6.67 -3.36 -25.98
CA ARG A 192 -5.94 -2.22 -25.37
C ARG A 192 -6.48 -1.84 -24.01
N CYS A 193 -7.81 -1.75 -23.88
CA CYS A 193 -8.46 -1.49 -22.60
C CYS A 193 -8.12 -2.57 -21.58
N GLY A 194 -8.19 -3.85 -21.97
CA GLY A 194 -7.86 -4.97 -21.09
C GLY A 194 -6.40 -5.00 -20.62
N ILE A 195 -5.44 -4.64 -21.48
CA ILE A 195 -4.02 -4.52 -21.07
C ILE A 195 -3.85 -3.43 -20.00
N CYS A 196 -4.54 -2.30 -20.13
CA CYS A 196 -4.52 -1.26 -19.13
C CYS A 196 -5.14 -1.72 -17.80
N LEU A 197 -6.27 -2.42 -17.86
CA LEU A 197 -6.95 -2.98 -16.68
C LEU A 197 -6.09 -4.04 -15.98
N ASP A 198 -5.43 -4.92 -16.73
CA ASP A 198 -4.50 -5.91 -16.19
C ASP A 198 -3.33 -5.25 -15.45
N LYS A 199 -2.79 -4.16 -15.98
CA LYS A 199 -1.76 -3.38 -15.31
C LYS A 199 -2.25 -2.76 -13.99
N ILE A 200 -3.49 -2.26 -13.95
CA ILE A 200 -4.11 -1.75 -12.72
C ILE A 200 -4.30 -2.87 -11.70
N ILE A 201 -4.84 -4.01 -12.12
CA ILE A 201 -5.05 -5.19 -11.27
C ILE A 201 -3.72 -5.67 -10.69
N SER A 202 -2.69 -5.81 -11.52
CA SER A 202 -1.35 -6.20 -11.06
C SER A 202 -0.78 -5.22 -10.03
N SER A 203 -1.03 -3.91 -10.19
CA SER A 203 -0.63 -2.91 -9.19
C SER A 203 -1.42 -3.04 -7.89
N LEU A 204 -2.72 -3.34 -7.94
CA LEU A 204 -3.53 -3.62 -6.74
C LEU A 204 -3.01 -4.83 -5.96
N GLU A 205 -2.63 -5.91 -6.66
CA GLU A 205 -2.05 -7.11 -6.05
C GLU A 205 -0.73 -6.80 -5.35
N ARG A 206 0.15 -6.02 -5.98
CA ARG A 206 1.43 -5.61 -5.38
C ARG A 206 1.22 -4.72 -4.16
N ILE A 207 0.30 -3.77 -4.23
CA ILE A 207 -0.07 -2.93 -3.08
C ILE A 207 -0.55 -3.81 -1.91
N ALA A 208 -1.39 -4.81 -2.17
CA ALA A 208 -1.86 -5.73 -1.14
C ALA A 208 -0.72 -6.56 -0.53
N ASP A 209 0.24 -7.02 -1.35
CA ASP A 209 1.43 -7.75 -0.89
C ASP A 209 2.29 -6.89 0.06
N HIS A 210 2.57 -5.63 -0.31
CA HIS A 210 3.36 -4.71 0.48
C HIS A 210 2.63 -4.29 1.77
N ALA A 211 1.32 -4.06 1.70
CA ALA A 211 0.51 -3.74 2.88
C ALA A 211 0.55 -4.88 3.92
N ALA A 212 0.40 -6.14 3.49
CA ALA A 212 0.50 -7.29 4.39
C ALA A 212 1.93 -7.46 4.96
N ALA A 213 2.97 -7.13 4.20
CA ALA A 213 4.35 -7.14 4.69
C ALA A 213 4.58 -6.06 5.76
N ILE A 214 4.07 -4.85 5.56
CA ILE A 214 4.08 -3.75 6.55
C ILE A 214 3.36 -4.16 7.82
N SER A 215 2.18 -4.77 7.72
CA SER A 215 1.43 -5.26 8.89
C SER A 215 2.27 -6.26 9.69
N ALA A 216 2.83 -7.27 9.03
CA ALA A 216 3.68 -8.27 9.67
C ALA A 216 4.96 -7.67 10.28
N ALA A 217 5.56 -6.65 9.65
CA ALA A 217 6.76 -5.98 10.15
C ALA A 217 6.50 -5.11 11.37
N SER A 218 5.38 -4.38 11.37
CA SER A 218 5.08 -3.34 12.38
C SER A 218 4.39 -3.89 13.64
N ARG A 219 3.75 -5.06 13.55
CA ARG A 219 2.92 -5.66 14.61
C ARG A 219 3.56 -6.88 15.27
N GLY A 220 4.44 -7.57 14.58
CA GLY A 220 5.10 -8.76 15.13
C GLY A 220 6.21 -8.42 16.12
N SER A 221 6.38 -9.25 17.17
CA SER A 221 7.44 -9.11 18.16
C SER A 221 8.69 -9.93 17.83
N ASP A 222 8.52 -11.14 17.29
CA ASP A 222 9.62 -12.09 17.07
C ASP A 222 9.57 -12.70 15.66
N GLY A 223 10.71 -13.15 15.16
CA GLY A 223 10.85 -13.78 13.84
C GLY A 223 10.89 -12.79 12.68
N THR A 224 11.16 -13.32 11.48
CA THR A 224 11.17 -12.55 10.25
C THR A 224 9.74 -12.28 9.76
N VAL A 225 9.54 -11.25 8.92
CA VAL A 225 8.25 -10.97 8.26
C VAL A 225 7.73 -12.20 7.51
N HIS A 226 8.63 -12.93 6.83
CA HIS A 226 8.26 -14.14 6.09
C HIS A 226 7.75 -15.27 7.01
N GLU A 227 8.42 -15.50 8.14
CA GLU A 227 8.00 -16.52 9.12
C GLU A 227 6.65 -16.19 9.73
N ARG A 228 6.41 -14.93 10.11
CA ARG A 228 5.13 -14.48 10.67
C ARG A 228 3.99 -14.71 9.68
N ARG A 229 4.15 -14.30 8.42
CA ARG A 229 3.17 -14.53 7.37
C ARG A 229 2.93 -16.02 7.13
N ARG A 230 3.98 -16.87 7.20
CA ARG A 230 3.86 -18.32 7.08
C ARG A 230 3.05 -18.91 8.22
N ILE A 231 3.33 -18.52 9.46
CA ILE A 231 2.59 -18.98 10.65
C ILE A 231 1.10 -18.69 10.51
N VAL A 232 0.72 -17.48 10.10
CA VAL A 232 -0.69 -17.11 9.88
C VAL A 232 -1.35 -17.98 8.81
N ARG A 233 -0.66 -18.30 7.71
CA ARG A 233 -1.20 -19.15 6.63
C ARG A 233 -1.36 -20.60 7.02
N GLU A 234 -0.50 -21.10 7.93
CA GLU A 234 -0.54 -22.49 8.45
C GLU A 234 -1.59 -22.65 9.57
N ASP A 235 -2.20 -21.58 10.05
CA ASP A 235 -3.27 -21.63 11.06
C ASP A 235 -4.54 -22.27 10.48
N ALA A 236 -5.15 -23.16 11.24
CA ALA A 236 -6.37 -23.87 10.84
C ALA A 236 -7.57 -22.93 10.60
N ALA A 237 -7.58 -21.75 11.23
CA ALA A 237 -8.61 -20.73 11.04
C ALA A 237 -8.44 -19.92 9.74
N PHE A 238 -7.26 -19.94 9.13
CA PHE A 238 -6.93 -19.10 7.97
C PHE A 238 -7.95 -19.19 6.83
N PRO A 239 -8.40 -20.38 6.36
CA PRO A 239 -9.39 -20.47 5.28
C PRO A 239 -10.71 -19.79 5.64
N GLY A 240 -11.18 -19.94 6.90
CA GLY A 240 -12.39 -19.30 7.38
C GLY A 240 -12.29 -17.78 7.46
N GLU A 241 -11.12 -17.26 7.84
CA GLU A 241 -10.89 -15.82 7.83
C GLU A 241 -10.86 -15.25 6.40
N VAL A 242 -10.26 -15.96 5.44
CA VAL A 242 -10.29 -15.58 4.01
C VAL A 242 -11.74 -15.51 3.50
N GLU A 243 -12.56 -16.52 3.80
CA GLU A 243 -13.96 -16.54 3.38
C GLU A 243 -14.78 -15.36 3.95
N LYS A 244 -14.51 -14.92 5.18
CA LYS A 244 -15.14 -13.71 5.76
C LYS A 244 -14.86 -12.46 4.90
N TYR A 245 -13.62 -12.28 4.45
CA TYR A 245 -13.28 -11.17 3.57
C TYR A 245 -13.91 -11.29 2.19
N LEU A 246 -13.97 -12.51 1.61
CA LEU A 246 -14.65 -12.75 0.33
C LEU A 246 -16.16 -12.45 0.42
N HIS A 247 -16.80 -12.79 1.53
CA HIS A 247 -18.20 -12.42 1.76
C HIS A 247 -18.38 -10.91 1.94
N LYS A 248 -17.45 -10.23 2.60
CA LYS A 248 -17.48 -8.78 2.78
C LYS A 248 -17.38 -8.02 1.45
N TYR A 249 -16.59 -8.52 0.52
CA TYR A 249 -16.29 -7.91 -0.78
C TYR A 249 -16.81 -8.74 -1.96
N ALA A 250 -18.08 -9.16 -1.90
CA ALA A 250 -18.66 -10.02 -2.92
C ALA A 250 -18.73 -9.33 -4.30
N LEU A 251 -18.26 -10.02 -5.33
CA LEU A 251 -18.35 -9.55 -6.70
C LEU A 251 -19.81 -9.56 -7.21
N PRO A 252 -20.21 -8.58 -8.05
CA PRO A 252 -21.51 -8.61 -8.72
C PRO A 252 -21.70 -9.92 -9.50
N GLY A 253 -22.87 -10.53 -9.37
CA GLY A 253 -23.20 -11.77 -10.07
C GLY A 253 -22.58 -13.07 -9.51
N ALA A 254 -21.79 -13.03 -8.45
CA ALA A 254 -21.42 -14.23 -7.70
C ALA A 254 -22.65 -14.75 -6.97
N LYS A 255 -23.33 -15.75 -7.55
CA LYS A 255 -24.36 -16.52 -6.82
C LYS A 255 -23.60 -17.41 -5.83
N GLY A 256 -23.90 -17.24 -4.52
CA GLY A 256 -23.46 -18.13 -3.46
C GLY A 256 -24.00 -19.55 -3.61
#